data_4505f934f250e318353765a512143305
#
_entry.id   4505f934f250e318353765a512143305
#
_cell.length_a   1.000
_cell.length_b   1.000
_cell.length_c   1.000
_cell.angle_alpha   90.00
_cell.angle_beta   90.00
_cell.angle_gamma   90.00
#
_symmetry.space_group_name_H-M   'P 1'
#
loop_
_entity.id
_entity.type
_entity.pdbx_description
1 polymer ?
#
loop_
_entity_poly.entity_id
_entity_poly.type
_entity_poly.pdbx_seq_one_letter_code
_entity_poly.pdbx_strand_id
1 'polypeptide(L)'
;IIEYPTQEEFKKKIINEKINDIKRRGKWLMFELDHYYLLSHLRMEGKYHIRKIGSKIEKHEHISFLLNDNTELRYCDTRKFGRMHLIEKENILNQKPLNELGLEPWDNNLNTKYLKEKYKNKKLPIKTVLLDQKIIVGIGNIYADEILFLGRINPLKQASKLNEKELQSIIDNTKNVLEKAIKLGGTTIRSYESSEGVHGRFQNELLVHNKEICPKCNKKITKIRIGGRGTYYCENCQKDI
;
A
#
# COMPACT_ATOMS: atom_id res chain seq x y z
N ILE A 1 -0.61 18.11 -2.06
CA ILE A 1 0.35 17.03 -2.31
C ILE A 1 1.53 17.16 -1.36
N ILE A 2 2.23 18.29 -1.32
CA ILE A 2 3.27 18.56 -0.31
C ILE A 2 2.56 18.86 1.01
N GLU A 3 2.82 18.03 2.03
CA GLU A 3 2.23 18.16 3.36
C GLU A 3 3.22 18.71 4.38
N TYR A 4 4.52 18.45 4.20
CA TYR A 4 5.56 18.89 5.10
C TYR A 4 6.91 18.97 4.38
N PRO A 5 7.71 19.99 4.63
CA PRO A 5 7.34 21.27 5.28
C PRO A 5 6.40 22.12 4.41
N THR A 6 6.35 23.44 4.60
CA THR A 6 5.62 24.31 3.67
C THR A 6 6.17 24.18 2.25
N GLN A 7 5.38 24.55 1.24
CA GLN A 7 5.82 24.43 -0.16
C GLN A 7 7.07 25.27 -0.45
N GLU A 8 7.18 26.43 0.19
CA GLU A 8 8.34 27.30 0.00
C GLU A 8 9.61 26.73 0.62
N GLU A 9 9.49 26.18 1.84
CA GLU A 9 10.61 25.51 2.50
C GLU A 9 11.01 24.24 1.77
N PHE A 10 10.03 23.46 1.30
CA PHE A 10 10.27 22.26 0.51
C PHE A 10 11.12 22.58 -0.73
N LYS A 11 10.71 23.61 -1.49
CA LYS A 11 11.45 24.06 -2.69
C LYS A 11 12.87 24.47 -2.37
N LYS A 12 13.07 25.22 -1.27
CA LYS A 12 14.40 25.68 -0.86
C LYS A 12 15.31 24.53 -0.42
N LYS A 13 14.77 23.61 0.37
CA LYS A 13 15.53 22.50 0.99
C LYS A 13 15.90 21.40 0.00
N ILE A 14 15.13 21.20 -1.07
CA ILE A 14 15.36 20.11 -2.03
C ILE A 14 16.33 20.47 -3.16
N ILE A 15 16.66 21.74 -3.32
CA ILE A 15 17.58 22.20 -4.37
C ILE A 15 18.99 21.66 -4.09
N ASN A 16 19.64 21.13 -5.13
CA ASN A 16 20.99 20.54 -5.10
C ASN A 16 21.12 19.29 -4.21
N GLU A 17 20.04 18.73 -3.72
CA GLU A 17 20.05 17.46 -3.05
C GLU A 17 20.22 16.32 -4.07
N LYS A 18 21.20 15.44 -3.84
CA LYS A 18 21.43 14.26 -4.68
C LYS A 18 20.55 13.11 -4.23
N ILE A 19 19.94 12.40 -5.17
CA ILE A 19 19.24 11.13 -4.90
C ILE A 19 20.29 10.02 -4.78
N ASN A 20 20.51 9.51 -3.58
CA ASN A 20 21.51 8.49 -3.31
C ASN A 20 20.91 7.07 -3.40
N ASP A 21 19.65 6.90 -3.00
CA ASP A 21 18.97 5.61 -3.02
C ASP A 21 17.44 5.80 -3.02
N ILE A 22 16.69 4.76 -3.43
CA ILE A 22 15.23 4.74 -3.37
C ILE A 22 14.79 3.49 -2.63
N LYS A 23 14.25 3.69 -1.44
CA LYS A 23 13.75 2.64 -0.54
C LYS A 23 12.22 2.69 -0.44
N ARG A 24 11.66 1.75 0.30
CA ARG A 24 10.22 1.68 0.59
C ARG A 24 9.98 1.32 2.05
N ARG A 25 8.99 1.95 2.67
CA ARG A 25 8.45 1.57 3.96
C ARG A 25 6.90 1.57 3.89
N GLY A 26 6.27 0.42 4.06
CA GLY A 26 4.83 0.27 3.81
C GLY A 26 4.45 0.67 2.39
N LYS A 27 3.62 1.70 2.27
CA LYS A 27 3.21 2.27 0.97
C LYS A 27 3.89 3.61 0.66
N TRP A 28 4.96 3.93 1.38
CA TRP A 28 5.75 5.12 1.17
C TRP A 28 7.00 4.80 0.36
N LEU A 29 7.23 5.52 -0.72
CA LEU A 29 8.53 5.60 -1.37
C LEU A 29 9.40 6.54 -0.55
N MET A 30 10.67 6.21 -0.40
CA MET A 30 11.65 6.94 0.38
C MET A 30 12.85 7.24 -0.52
N PHE A 31 12.88 8.44 -1.10
CA PHE A 31 14.06 8.89 -1.83
C PHE A 31 15.07 9.39 -0.79
N GLU A 32 16.19 8.69 -0.68
CA GLU A 32 17.29 9.08 0.19
C GLU A 32 18.13 10.16 -0.51
N LEU A 33 18.08 11.36 0.03
CA LEU A 33 18.85 12.50 -0.46
C LEU A 33 20.12 12.67 0.37
N ASP A 34 20.89 13.74 0.18
CA ASP A 34 22.10 13.98 0.98
C ASP A 34 21.77 14.28 2.46
N HIS A 35 20.85 15.21 2.71
CA HIS A 35 20.48 15.65 4.06
C HIS A 35 19.07 15.23 4.47
N TYR A 36 18.20 14.85 3.52
CA TYR A 36 16.79 14.58 3.74
C TYR A 36 16.38 13.20 3.24
N TYR A 37 15.18 12.78 3.65
CA TYR A 37 14.37 11.81 2.93
C TYR A 37 13.16 12.51 2.33
N LEU A 38 12.98 12.38 1.00
CA LEU A 38 11.71 12.70 0.37
C LEU A 38 10.81 11.46 0.45
N LEU A 39 9.81 11.53 1.31
CA LEU A 39 8.77 10.51 1.41
C LEU A 39 7.64 10.81 0.44
N SER A 40 7.23 9.84 -0.35
CA SER A 40 6.14 9.98 -1.29
C SER A 40 5.14 8.83 -1.17
N HIS A 41 3.87 9.13 -0.89
CA HIS A 41 2.79 8.17 -0.87
C HIS A 41 1.89 8.38 -2.09
N LEU A 42 1.87 7.43 -3.00
CA LEU A 42 1.18 7.54 -4.30
C LEU A 42 -0.34 7.46 -4.18
N ARG A 43 -0.87 6.96 -3.06
CA ARG A 43 -2.31 6.74 -2.86
C ARG A 43 -2.90 5.84 -3.95
N MET A 44 -3.89 6.34 -4.72
CA MET A 44 -4.65 5.52 -5.66
C MET A 44 -4.17 5.64 -7.11
N GLU A 45 -3.71 6.82 -7.52
CA GLU A 45 -3.42 7.13 -8.92
C GLU A 45 -2.10 7.89 -9.11
N GLY A 46 -1.40 8.20 -8.01
CA GLY A 46 -0.10 8.86 -8.08
C GLY A 46 0.93 7.99 -8.78
N LYS A 47 1.70 8.58 -9.66
CA LYS A 47 2.78 7.93 -10.41
C LYS A 47 3.88 8.91 -10.76
N TYR A 48 5.06 8.39 -11.05
CA TYR A 48 6.19 9.16 -11.51
C TYR A 48 6.50 8.83 -12.97
N HIS A 49 6.88 9.85 -13.73
CA HIS A 49 7.38 9.72 -15.09
C HIS A 49 8.73 10.43 -15.22
N ILE A 50 9.65 9.81 -15.95
CA ILE A 50 10.88 10.47 -16.38
C ILE A 50 10.61 11.09 -17.75
N ARG A 51 10.89 12.38 -17.90
CA ARG A 51 10.69 13.17 -19.11
C ARG A 51 11.97 13.91 -19.47
N LYS A 52 12.17 14.20 -20.75
CA LYS A 52 13.22 15.13 -21.18
C LYS A 52 12.88 16.54 -20.72
N ILE A 53 13.90 17.30 -20.31
CA ILE A 53 13.70 18.70 -19.92
C ILE A 53 13.05 19.50 -21.06
N GLY A 54 12.10 20.38 -20.72
CA GLY A 54 11.35 21.17 -21.70
C GLY A 54 10.24 20.41 -22.43
N SER A 55 10.02 19.11 -22.12
CA SER A 55 8.85 18.39 -22.65
C SER A 55 7.55 19.06 -22.21
N LYS A 56 6.52 19.03 -23.08
CA LYS A 56 5.19 19.54 -22.76
C LYS A 56 4.70 19.00 -21.42
N ILE A 57 4.18 19.88 -20.58
CA ILE A 57 3.54 19.49 -19.32
C ILE A 57 2.19 18.86 -19.66
N GLU A 58 2.01 17.62 -19.21
CA GLU A 58 0.77 16.88 -19.40
C GLU A 58 -0.24 17.17 -18.29
N LYS A 59 -1.53 16.92 -18.62
CA LYS A 59 -2.59 17.05 -17.62
C LYS A 59 -2.31 16.18 -16.40
N HIS A 60 -2.50 16.75 -15.19
CA HIS A 60 -2.29 16.09 -13.90
C HIS A 60 -0.82 15.88 -13.48
N GLU A 61 0.15 16.40 -14.20
CA GLU A 61 1.52 16.57 -13.70
C GLU A 61 1.55 17.78 -12.74
N HIS A 62 1.93 17.57 -11.50
CA HIS A 62 1.79 18.58 -10.44
C HIS A 62 3.11 19.03 -9.84
N ILE A 63 4.12 18.17 -9.87
CA ILE A 63 5.45 18.48 -9.34
C ILE A 63 6.47 17.95 -10.33
N SER A 64 7.46 18.76 -10.67
CA SER A 64 8.61 18.37 -11.49
C SER A 64 9.89 18.63 -10.71
N PHE A 65 10.75 17.62 -10.67
CA PHE A 65 12.10 17.71 -10.14
C PHE A 65 13.06 17.68 -11.33
N LEU A 66 13.78 18.78 -11.54
CA LEU A 66 14.80 18.87 -12.56
C LEU A 66 16.04 18.09 -12.10
N LEU A 67 16.53 17.19 -12.93
CA LEU A 67 17.70 16.36 -12.63
C LEU A 67 18.91 16.87 -13.44
N ASN A 68 20.11 16.52 -12.98
CA ASN A 68 21.36 16.96 -13.59
C ASN A 68 21.73 16.23 -14.88
N ASP A 69 20.98 15.20 -15.27
CA ASP A 69 21.12 14.43 -16.50
C ASP A 69 20.23 14.96 -17.65
N ASN A 70 19.73 16.19 -17.56
CA ASN A 70 18.78 16.81 -18.47
C ASN A 70 17.42 16.10 -18.58
N THR A 71 17.01 15.42 -17.50
CA THR A 71 15.68 14.86 -17.38
C THR A 71 14.89 15.55 -16.26
N GLU A 72 13.60 15.27 -16.21
CA GLU A 72 12.69 15.69 -15.16
C GLU A 72 11.98 14.48 -14.60
N LEU A 73 11.98 14.32 -13.27
CA LEU A 73 11.13 13.37 -12.57
C LEU A 73 9.81 14.07 -12.25
N ARG A 74 8.74 13.71 -12.97
CA ARG A 74 7.43 14.35 -12.85
C ARG A 74 6.46 13.48 -12.07
N TYR A 75 5.83 14.07 -11.06
CA TYR A 75 4.77 13.44 -10.29
C TYR A 75 3.40 13.78 -10.89
N CYS A 76 2.66 12.76 -11.28
CA CYS A 76 1.34 12.84 -11.88
C CYS A 76 0.31 12.17 -10.96
N ASP A 77 -0.84 12.85 -10.71
CA ASP A 77 -1.93 12.30 -9.90
C ASP A 77 -3.28 12.94 -10.27
N THR A 78 -4.12 12.20 -10.97
CA THR A 78 -5.44 12.66 -11.42
C THR A 78 -6.33 13.14 -10.26
N ARG A 79 -6.20 12.52 -9.08
CA ARG A 79 -7.04 12.77 -7.91
C ARG A 79 -6.41 13.71 -6.88
N LYS A 80 -5.13 14.01 -6.99
CA LYS A 80 -4.35 14.84 -6.05
C LYS A 80 -4.39 14.33 -4.59
N PHE A 81 -4.47 13.02 -4.40
CA PHE A 81 -4.50 12.40 -3.06
C PHE A 81 -3.11 12.02 -2.56
N GLY A 82 -2.14 12.01 -3.44
CA GLY A 82 -0.76 11.74 -3.08
C GLY A 82 -0.22 12.72 -2.03
N ARG A 83 0.75 12.27 -1.27
CA ARG A 83 1.35 13.02 -0.16
C ARG A 83 2.85 12.97 -0.23
N MET A 84 3.49 14.10 0.02
CA MET A 84 4.95 14.24 0.08
C MET A 84 5.37 14.92 1.37
N HIS A 85 6.42 14.37 2.00
CA HIS A 85 7.10 14.96 3.16
C HIS A 85 8.58 14.99 2.88
N LEU A 86 9.24 16.10 3.21
CA LEU A 86 10.69 16.22 3.17
C LEU A 86 11.19 16.29 4.62
N ILE A 87 11.85 15.24 5.09
CA ILE A 87 12.22 15.05 6.50
C ILE A 87 13.73 14.92 6.59
N GLU A 88 14.35 15.59 7.55
CA GLU A 88 15.77 15.47 7.84
C GLU A 88 16.12 14.01 8.22
N LYS A 89 17.26 13.52 7.74
CA LYS A 89 17.68 12.12 7.96
C LYS A 89 17.67 11.70 9.43
N GLU A 90 18.12 12.58 10.31
CA GLU A 90 18.19 12.33 11.75
C GLU A 90 16.82 12.08 12.38
N ASN A 91 15.76 12.64 11.80
CA ASN A 91 14.41 12.62 12.32
C ASN A 91 13.49 11.59 11.67
N ILE A 92 13.96 10.87 10.65
CA ILE A 92 13.11 10.03 9.78
C ILE A 92 12.30 8.98 10.55
N LEU A 93 12.86 8.35 11.56
CA LEU A 93 12.18 7.31 12.34
C LEU A 93 11.31 7.89 13.47
N ASN A 94 11.51 9.14 13.84
CA ASN A 94 10.84 9.78 14.98
C ASN A 94 9.65 10.68 14.54
N GLN A 95 9.53 10.94 13.25
CA GLN A 95 8.47 11.80 12.72
C GLN A 95 7.44 11.03 11.91
N LYS A 96 6.23 11.64 11.84
CA LYS A 96 5.20 11.17 10.93
C LYS A 96 5.66 11.35 9.47
N PRO A 97 5.26 10.44 8.60
CA PRO A 97 4.31 9.35 8.82
C PRO A 97 4.94 8.03 9.30
N LEU A 98 6.28 7.88 9.27
CA LEU A 98 6.93 6.59 9.43
C LEU A 98 6.85 6.04 10.86
N ASN A 99 6.90 6.89 11.87
CA ASN A 99 6.81 6.49 13.29
C ASN A 99 5.44 5.89 13.68
N GLU A 100 4.41 6.08 12.86
CA GLU A 100 3.08 5.51 13.10
C GLU A 100 2.87 4.16 12.40
N LEU A 101 3.81 3.72 11.57
CA LEU A 101 3.68 2.50 10.79
C LEU A 101 3.97 1.24 11.63
N GLY A 102 3.11 0.24 11.44
CA GLY A 102 3.31 -1.10 12.02
C GLY A 102 4.43 -1.90 11.34
N LEU A 103 4.43 -3.21 11.54
CA LEU A 103 5.47 -4.09 11.02
C LEU A 103 5.35 -4.33 9.51
N GLU A 104 6.48 -4.53 8.85
CA GLU A 104 6.51 -5.07 7.49
C GLU A 104 6.04 -6.53 7.48
N PRO A 105 5.44 -7.00 6.39
CA PRO A 105 4.99 -8.40 6.29
C PRO A 105 6.08 -9.45 6.51
N TRP A 106 7.32 -9.10 6.24
CA TRP A 106 8.49 -9.99 6.36
C TRP A 106 9.30 -9.77 7.67
N ASP A 107 8.84 -8.89 8.55
CA ASP A 107 9.48 -8.68 9.86
C ASP A 107 9.33 -9.93 10.74
N ASN A 108 10.41 -10.36 11.34
CA ASN A 108 10.42 -11.54 12.23
C ASN A 108 9.56 -11.35 13.48
N ASN A 109 9.31 -10.11 13.89
CA ASN A 109 8.41 -9.79 14.99
C ASN A 109 6.93 -9.90 14.62
N LEU A 110 6.59 -10.02 13.32
CA LEU A 110 5.20 -10.26 12.89
C LEU A 110 4.85 -11.73 13.15
N ASN A 111 4.34 -12.00 14.33
CA ASN A 111 3.93 -13.32 14.79
C ASN A 111 2.54 -13.29 15.43
N THR A 112 1.99 -14.46 15.78
CA THR A 112 0.65 -14.59 16.37
C THR A 112 0.52 -13.84 17.70
N LYS A 113 1.55 -13.81 18.53
CA LYS A 113 1.57 -13.07 19.79
C LYS A 113 1.43 -11.57 19.56
N TYR A 114 2.17 -11.02 18.59
CA TYR A 114 2.06 -9.61 18.20
C TYR A 114 0.64 -9.28 17.72
N LEU A 115 0.09 -10.07 16.79
CA LEU A 115 -1.26 -9.82 16.28
C LEU A 115 -2.32 -9.96 17.37
N LYS A 116 -2.19 -10.96 18.24
CA LYS A 116 -3.10 -11.17 19.37
C LYS A 116 -3.15 -9.93 20.28
N GLU A 117 -2.00 -9.37 20.61
CA GLU A 117 -1.93 -8.15 21.43
C GLU A 117 -2.52 -6.93 20.70
N LYS A 118 -2.18 -6.74 19.41
CA LYS A 118 -2.71 -5.62 18.60
C LYS A 118 -4.21 -5.72 18.35
N TYR A 119 -4.78 -6.92 18.32
CA TYR A 119 -6.19 -7.15 18.05
C TYR A 119 -7.06 -7.29 19.30
N LYS A 120 -6.46 -7.47 20.47
CA LYS A 120 -7.10 -7.73 21.78
C LYS A 120 -8.38 -6.92 22.03
N ASN A 121 -8.35 -5.62 21.72
CA ASN A 121 -9.46 -4.71 21.95
C ASN A 121 -10.16 -4.24 20.65
N LYS A 122 -9.83 -4.85 19.50
CA LYS A 122 -10.38 -4.45 18.20
C LYS A 122 -11.71 -5.18 17.93
N LYS A 123 -12.82 -4.52 18.25
CA LYS A 123 -14.18 -5.04 17.99
C LYS A 123 -14.62 -4.86 16.52
N LEU A 124 -13.84 -4.17 15.71
CA LEU A 124 -14.11 -3.98 14.28
C LEU A 124 -13.92 -5.28 13.50
N PRO A 125 -14.60 -5.42 12.33
CA PRO A 125 -14.37 -6.51 11.41
C PRO A 125 -12.90 -6.65 11.03
N ILE A 126 -12.43 -7.89 10.92
CA ILE A 126 -11.01 -8.16 10.57
C ILE A 126 -10.61 -7.50 9.25
N LYS A 127 -11.51 -7.43 8.28
CA LYS A 127 -11.26 -6.71 7.02
C LYS A 127 -10.85 -5.26 7.26
N THR A 128 -11.51 -4.56 8.17
CA THR A 128 -11.18 -3.16 8.50
C THR A 128 -9.83 -3.06 9.21
N VAL A 129 -9.56 -3.98 10.12
CA VAL A 129 -8.34 -3.99 10.93
C VAL A 129 -7.10 -4.33 10.08
N LEU A 130 -7.23 -5.21 9.08
CA LEU A 130 -6.15 -5.52 8.14
C LEU A 130 -5.71 -4.31 7.28
N LEU A 131 -6.58 -3.33 7.11
CA LEU A 131 -6.24 -2.10 6.36
C LEU A 131 -5.51 -1.06 7.22
N ASP A 132 -5.42 -1.28 8.52
CA ASP A 132 -4.73 -0.38 9.47
C ASP A 132 -3.20 -0.52 9.32
N GLN A 133 -2.60 0.47 8.68
CA GLN A 133 -1.14 0.49 8.44
C GLN A 133 -0.31 0.64 9.74
N LYS A 134 -0.95 0.86 10.89
CA LYS A 134 -0.29 0.89 12.20
C LYS A 134 -0.04 -0.51 12.78
N ILE A 135 -0.57 -1.56 12.15
CA ILE A 135 -0.41 -2.95 12.60
C ILE A 135 0.45 -3.73 11.62
N ILE A 136 -0.04 -3.91 10.38
CA ILE A 136 0.73 -4.50 9.27
C ILE A 136 0.71 -3.52 8.13
N VAL A 137 1.87 -3.14 7.64
CA VAL A 137 1.95 -2.21 6.51
C VAL A 137 1.79 -2.94 5.17
N GLY A 138 1.47 -2.19 4.12
CA GLY A 138 1.42 -2.69 2.75
C GLY A 138 0.05 -3.23 2.31
N ILE A 139 -0.75 -3.81 3.19
CA ILE A 139 -2.03 -4.42 2.84
C ILE A 139 -3.02 -3.35 2.35
N GLY A 140 -3.52 -3.53 1.14
CA GLY A 140 -4.59 -2.73 0.53
C GLY A 140 -5.90 -3.49 0.42
N ASN A 141 -6.94 -2.81 -0.09
CA ASN A 141 -8.30 -3.38 -0.14
C ASN A 141 -8.37 -4.70 -0.92
N ILE A 142 -7.70 -4.78 -2.06
CA ILE A 142 -7.66 -5.96 -2.92
C ILE A 142 -6.99 -7.12 -2.16
N TYR A 143 -5.79 -6.89 -1.69
CA TYR A 143 -5.00 -7.93 -1.02
C TYR A 143 -5.64 -8.40 0.28
N ALA A 144 -6.34 -7.54 1.02
CA ALA A 144 -7.06 -7.96 2.21
C ALA A 144 -8.22 -8.94 1.89
N ASP A 145 -8.93 -8.79 0.76
CA ASP A 145 -9.92 -9.78 0.33
C ASP A 145 -9.25 -11.13 0.01
N GLU A 146 -8.15 -11.12 -0.74
CA GLU A 146 -7.41 -12.32 -1.11
C GLU A 146 -6.81 -13.06 0.11
N ILE A 147 -6.21 -12.31 1.04
CA ILE A 147 -5.65 -12.85 2.30
C ILE A 147 -6.74 -13.57 3.11
N LEU A 148 -7.88 -12.92 3.31
CA LEU A 148 -8.98 -13.48 4.08
C LEU A 148 -9.62 -14.68 3.37
N PHE A 149 -9.72 -14.65 2.05
CA PHE A 149 -10.22 -15.77 1.26
C PHE A 149 -9.31 -17.00 1.35
N LEU A 150 -8.02 -16.83 1.20
CA LEU A 150 -7.03 -17.89 1.34
C LEU A 150 -7.04 -18.48 2.75
N GLY A 151 -7.16 -17.64 3.77
CA GLY A 151 -7.28 -18.02 5.18
C GLY A 151 -8.65 -18.63 5.56
N ARG A 152 -9.64 -18.63 4.68
CA ARG A 152 -11.03 -19.02 4.95
C ARG A 152 -11.65 -18.25 6.13
N ILE A 153 -11.26 -17.00 6.32
CA ILE A 153 -11.70 -16.15 7.42
C ILE A 153 -12.82 -15.23 6.92
N ASN A 154 -13.93 -15.23 7.65
CA ASN A 154 -15.05 -14.32 7.35
C ASN A 154 -14.58 -12.86 7.54
N PRO A 155 -14.73 -11.97 6.54
CA PRO A 155 -14.28 -10.58 6.64
C PRO A 155 -15.02 -9.77 7.71
N LEU A 156 -16.22 -10.21 8.13
CA LEU A 156 -17.03 -9.60 9.18
C LEU A 156 -16.63 -10.02 10.59
N LYS A 157 -15.88 -11.11 10.75
CA LYS A 157 -15.44 -11.60 12.06
C LYS A 157 -14.70 -10.52 12.82
N GLN A 158 -15.01 -10.34 14.10
CA GLN A 158 -14.31 -9.35 14.94
C GLN A 158 -12.83 -9.74 15.09
N ALA A 159 -11.93 -8.80 14.89
CA ALA A 159 -10.49 -9.07 14.94
C ALA A 159 -10.05 -9.65 16.30
N SER A 160 -10.65 -9.21 17.41
CA SER A 160 -10.37 -9.71 18.76
C SER A 160 -10.83 -11.16 19.00
N LYS A 161 -11.67 -11.71 18.13
CA LYS A 161 -12.19 -13.09 18.22
C LYS A 161 -11.43 -14.11 17.35
N LEU A 162 -10.38 -13.66 16.67
CA LEU A 162 -9.55 -14.55 15.87
C LEU A 162 -8.75 -15.51 16.77
N ASN A 163 -8.78 -16.78 16.42
CA ASN A 163 -7.97 -17.80 17.09
C ASN A 163 -6.54 -17.82 16.54
N GLU A 164 -5.65 -18.57 17.17
CA GLU A 164 -4.23 -18.59 16.83
C GLU A 164 -3.96 -19.14 15.41
N LYS A 165 -4.73 -20.12 14.96
CA LYS A 165 -4.62 -20.66 13.59
C LYS A 165 -5.01 -19.62 12.55
N GLU A 166 -6.05 -18.83 12.80
CA GLU A 166 -6.48 -17.76 11.93
C GLU A 166 -5.44 -16.61 11.90
N LEU A 167 -4.86 -16.28 13.05
CA LEU A 167 -3.78 -15.27 13.11
C LEU A 167 -2.55 -15.71 12.31
N GLN A 168 -2.13 -16.97 12.47
CA GLN A 168 -1.03 -17.53 11.68
C GLN A 168 -1.36 -17.52 10.18
N SER A 169 -2.56 -17.93 9.83
CA SER A 169 -3.02 -17.94 8.44
C SER A 169 -3.01 -16.52 7.82
N ILE A 170 -3.36 -15.50 8.58
CA ILE A 170 -3.26 -14.09 8.12
C ILE A 170 -1.80 -13.73 7.81
N ILE A 171 -0.86 -14.09 8.69
CA ILE A 171 0.57 -13.80 8.50
C ILE A 171 1.08 -14.47 7.24
N ASP A 172 0.84 -15.78 7.10
CA ASP A 172 1.35 -16.57 5.98
C ASP A 172 0.75 -16.10 4.64
N ASN A 173 -0.57 -15.89 4.60
CA ASN A 173 -1.21 -15.42 3.39
C ASN A 173 -0.87 -13.97 3.05
N THR A 174 -0.56 -13.13 4.05
CA THR A 174 -0.06 -11.76 3.79
C THR A 174 1.26 -11.81 3.04
N LYS A 175 2.22 -12.64 3.50
CA LYS A 175 3.50 -12.83 2.80
C LYS A 175 3.28 -13.36 1.39
N ASN A 176 2.55 -14.45 1.25
CA ASN A 176 2.30 -15.12 -0.03
C ASN A 176 1.66 -14.18 -1.08
N VAL A 177 0.60 -13.47 -0.69
CA VAL A 177 -0.13 -12.57 -1.60
C VAL A 177 0.74 -11.40 -2.03
N LEU A 178 1.46 -10.77 -1.09
CA LEU A 178 2.31 -9.62 -1.40
C LEU A 178 3.54 -10.00 -2.20
N GLU A 179 4.21 -11.11 -1.90
CA GLU A 179 5.34 -11.62 -2.69
C GLU A 179 4.92 -11.93 -4.12
N LYS A 180 3.80 -12.63 -4.30
CA LYS A 180 3.27 -12.94 -5.62
C LYS A 180 2.90 -11.66 -6.38
N ALA A 181 2.28 -10.70 -5.70
CA ALA A 181 1.93 -9.41 -6.29
C ALA A 181 3.18 -8.63 -6.72
N ILE A 182 4.24 -8.60 -5.90
CA ILE A 182 5.51 -7.95 -6.25
C ILE A 182 6.15 -8.60 -7.47
N LYS A 183 6.25 -9.94 -7.50
CA LYS A 183 6.80 -10.69 -8.64
C LYS A 183 6.07 -10.43 -9.96
N LEU A 184 4.78 -10.13 -9.89
CA LEU A 184 3.93 -9.84 -11.05
C LEU A 184 3.80 -8.35 -11.37
N GLY A 185 4.58 -7.49 -10.74
CA GLY A 185 4.57 -6.04 -10.97
C GLY A 185 3.35 -5.32 -10.39
N GLY A 186 2.64 -5.93 -9.43
CA GLY A 186 1.46 -5.35 -8.79
C GLY A 186 0.14 -5.63 -9.52
N THR A 187 -0.90 -4.93 -9.09
CA THR A 187 -2.27 -5.08 -9.61
C THR A 187 -2.68 -3.82 -10.37
N THR A 188 -2.90 -3.94 -11.67
CA THR A 188 -3.50 -2.89 -12.50
C THR A 188 -4.97 -3.20 -12.76
N ILE A 189 -5.89 -2.46 -12.14
CA ILE A 189 -7.34 -2.63 -12.39
C ILE A 189 -7.86 -1.63 -13.41
N ARG A 190 -7.30 -0.40 -13.44
CA ARG A 190 -7.76 0.66 -14.35
C ARG A 190 -6.65 1.42 -15.05
N SER A 191 -5.72 2.04 -14.32
CA SER A 191 -4.83 3.07 -14.89
C SER A 191 -3.42 3.08 -14.32
N TYR A 192 -3.06 2.13 -13.45
CA TYR A 192 -1.70 2.09 -12.91
C TYR A 192 -0.72 1.54 -13.94
N GLU A 193 0.31 2.31 -14.23
CA GLU A 193 1.46 1.94 -15.04
C GLU A 193 2.72 2.24 -14.24
N SER A 194 3.76 1.44 -14.44
CA SER A 194 5.09 1.78 -13.93
C SER A 194 5.65 3.01 -14.63
N SER A 195 6.78 3.55 -14.15
CA SER A 195 7.51 4.64 -14.84
C SER A 195 7.89 4.30 -16.29
N GLU A 196 7.94 3.01 -16.63
CA GLU A 196 8.25 2.48 -17.97
C GLU A 196 6.99 2.08 -18.76
N GLY A 197 5.79 2.40 -18.28
CA GLY A 197 4.53 2.06 -18.95
C GLY A 197 4.10 0.59 -18.81
N VAL A 198 4.73 -0.17 -17.92
CA VAL A 198 4.41 -1.59 -17.72
C VAL A 198 3.24 -1.75 -16.75
N HIS A 199 2.23 -2.51 -17.17
CA HIS A 199 1.09 -2.86 -16.34
C HIS A 199 1.40 -4.05 -15.43
N GLY A 200 0.96 -3.99 -14.18
CA GLY A 200 0.98 -5.14 -13.29
C GLY A 200 0.11 -6.27 -13.83
N ARG A 201 0.42 -7.52 -13.47
CA ARG A 201 -0.28 -8.74 -13.93
C ARG A 201 -0.98 -9.50 -12.81
N PHE A 202 -0.88 -9.07 -11.57
CA PHE A 202 -1.50 -9.77 -10.44
C PHE A 202 -3.03 -9.80 -10.49
N GLN A 203 -3.69 -8.90 -11.21
CA GLN A 203 -5.15 -8.94 -11.40
C GLN A 203 -5.66 -10.24 -12.01
N ASN A 204 -4.82 -10.96 -12.77
CA ASN A 204 -5.15 -12.25 -13.35
C ASN A 204 -5.15 -13.40 -12.32
N GLU A 205 -4.46 -13.19 -11.21
CA GLU A 205 -4.30 -14.14 -10.10
C GLU A 205 -5.31 -13.96 -8.97
N LEU A 206 -6.19 -12.95 -9.08
CA LEU A 206 -7.20 -12.68 -8.07
C LEU A 206 -8.21 -13.83 -8.01
N LEU A 207 -8.50 -14.28 -6.81
CA LEU A 207 -9.38 -15.41 -6.52
C LEU A 207 -10.79 -14.97 -6.15
N VAL A 208 -10.92 -13.84 -5.44
CA VAL A 208 -12.22 -13.39 -4.92
C VAL A 208 -12.49 -11.92 -5.24
N HIS A 209 -11.50 -11.05 -5.19
CA HIS A 209 -11.72 -9.62 -5.41
C HIS A 209 -12.18 -9.35 -6.84
N ASN A 210 -13.38 -8.76 -6.98
CA ASN A 210 -14.02 -8.46 -8.27
C ASN A 210 -14.28 -9.69 -9.16
N LYS A 211 -14.45 -10.88 -8.54
CA LYS A 211 -14.87 -12.11 -9.21
C LYS A 211 -16.35 -12.37 -8.94
N GLU A 212 -16.98 -13.12 -9.82
CA GLU A 212 -18.40 -13.50 -9.70
C GLU A 212 -18.58 -14.88 -9.06
N ILE A 213 -17.69 -15.81 -9.37
CA ILE A 213 -17.77 -17.21 -8.96
C ILE A 213 -16.53 -17.59 -8.15
N CYS A 214 -16.76 -18.29 -7.06
CA CYS A 214 -15.70 -18.80 -6.19
C CYS A 214 -14.93 -19.95 -6.88
N PRO A 215 -13.61 -19.86 -7.03
CA PRO A 215 -12.82 -20.90 -7.69
C PRO A 215 -12.69 -22.17 -6.86
N LYS A 216 -13.06 -22.15 -5.56
CA LYS A 216 -12.97 -23.32 -4.67
C LYS A 216 -14.28 -24.14 -4.59
N CYS A 217 -15.44 -23.48 -4.67
CA CYS A 217 -16.71 -24.18 -4.46
C CYS A 217 -17.77 -23.86 -5.51
N ASN A 218 -17.44 -23.10 -6.54
CA ASN A 218 -18.30 -22.70 -7.65
C ASN A 218 -19.57 -21.94 -7.25
N LYS A 219 -19.68 -21.46 -6.00
CA LYS A 219 -20.78 -20.60 -5.57
C LYS A 219 -20.49 -19.14 -5.90
N LYS A 220 -21.55 -18.34 -5.96
CA LYS A 220 -21.44 -16.91 -6.21
C LYS A 220 -20.63 -16.21 -5.12
N ILE A 221 -19.75 -15.28 -5.51
CA ILE A 221 -19.04 -14.38 -4.60
C ILE A 221 -19.99 -13.28 -4.15
N THR A 222 -20.02 -13.05 -2.84
CA THR A 222 -20.81 -11.98 -2.23
C THR A 222 -19.98 -10.69 -2.17
N LYS A 223 -20.62 -9.59 -2.57
CA LYS A 223 -20.06 -8.25 -2.48
C LYS A 223 -20.84 -7.44 -1.45
N ILE A 224 -20.15 -6.99 -0.42
CA ILE A 224 -20.70 -6.12 0.63
C ILE A 224 -19.82 -4.88 0.86
N ARG A 225 -20.24 -4.01 1.76
CA ARG A 225 -19.46 -2.84 2.16
C ARG A 225 -19.10 -2.94 3.64
N ILE A 226 -17.80 -2.99 3.94
CA ILE A 226 -17.27 -3.05 5.31
C ILE A 226 -16.35 -1.84 5.51
N GLY A 227 -16.57 -1.05 6.56
CA GLY A 227 -15.75 0.14 6.86
C GLY A 227 -15.62 1.10 5.67
N GLY A 228 -16.69 1.29 4.89
CA GLY A 228 -16.68 2.16 3.70
C GLY A 228 -16.00 1.54 2.46
N ARG A 229 -15.48 0.30 2.53
CA ARG A 229 -14.75 -0.38 1.44
C ARG A 229 -15.55 -1.53 0.85
N GLY A 230 -15.61 -1.61 -0.49
CA GLY A 230 -16.13 -2.80 -1.17
C GLY A 230 -15.32 -4.02 -0.80
N THR A 231 -15.98 -5.07 -0.37
CA THR A 231 -15.39 -6.31 0.14
C THR A 231 -16.02 -7.48 -0.59
N TYR A 232 -15.19 -8.38 -1.09
CA TYR A 232 -15.59 -9.56 -1.83
C TYR A 232 -15.18 -10.80 -1.03
N TYR A 233 -16.13 -11.73 -0.85
CA TYR A 233 -15.88 -12.98 -0.12
C TYR A 233 -16.84 -14.08 -0.53
N CYS A 234 -16.50 -15.33 -0.24
CA CYS A 234 -17.34 -16.47 -0.46
C CYS A 234 -17.96 -16.94 0.86
N GLU A 235 -19.26 -16.76 1.03
CA GLU A 235 -19.99 -17.16 2.27
C GLU A 235 -19.85 -18.65 2.58
N ASN A 236 -19.71 -19.50 1.55
CA ASN A 236 -19.55 -20.94 1.75
C ASN A 236 -18.15 -21.35 2.21
N CYS A 237 -17.09 -20.65 1.73
CA CYS A 237 -15.71 -20.97 2.07
C CYS A 237 -15.20 -20.20 3.30
N GLN A 238 -15.79 -19.05 3.60
CA GLN A 238 -15.40 -18.14 4.68
C GLN A 238 -16.54 -18.03 5.70
N LYS A 239 -16.97 -19.16 6.21
CA LYS A 239 -18.02 -19.22 7.22
C LYS A 239 -17.56 -18.57 8.52
N ASP A 240 -18.48 -17.97 9.25
CA ASP A 240 -18.28 -17.59 10.64
C ASP A 240 -18.49 -18.86 11.49
N ILE A 241 -17.40 -19.45 11.97
CA ILE A 241 -17.38 -20.64 12.84
C ILE A 241 -16.99 -20.18 14.23
#